data_b4fa2a21adc091f9707242d419379085
#
_entry.id   b4fa2a21adc091f9707242d419379085
#
_cell.length_a   1.000
_cell.length_b   1.000
_cell.length_c   1.000
_cell.angle_alpha   90.00
_cell.angle_beta   90.00
_cell.angle_gamma   90.00
#
_symmetry.space_group_name_H-M   'P 1'
#
loop_
_entity.id
_entity.type
_entity.pdbx_description
1 polymer ?
#
loop_
_entity_poly.entity_id
_entity_poly.type
_entity_poly.pdbx_seq_one_letter_code
_entity_poly.pdbx_strand_id
1 'polypeptide(L)'
;TSHLEGHVLDVGCGEGYLLRRLQTAAVAQGGNDAQPTRVAQFHGVDISREGGRMGARMSEAIAFAVGNAYRLPVQADSVRLCLVMMAPREGAEIQRVLAADGILLCVTPGEGHLANFRKLVYNDARPHTPVEVPAGFHVVSEEPVSFPLNLTSKESVSQLLEMTPYKWHMDPETY
;
A
#
# COMPACT_ATOMS: atom_id res chain seq x y z
N THR A 1 6.12 13.46 -11.75
CA THR A 1 7.45 13.58 -11.06
C THR A 1 7.42 14.57 -9.91
N SER A 2 6.59 15.63 -9.96
CA SER A 2 6.48 16.66 -8.89
C SER A 2 5.92 16.14 -7.54
N HIS A 3 5.30 14.96 -7.52
CA HIS A 3 4.66 14.42 -6.31
C HIS A 3 5.59 13.61 -5.39
N LEU A 4 6.83 13.36 -5.82
CA LEU A 4 7.83 12.70 -4.99
C LEU A 4 8.71 13.69 -4.19
N GLU A 5 8.26 14.95 -4.08
CA GLU A 5 8.88 15.93 -3.19
C GLU A 5 8.15 15.96 -1.84
N GLY A 6 8.89 16.18 -0.75
CA GLY A 6 8.33 16.25 0.59
C GLY A 6 8.09 14.87 1.22
N HIS A 7 7.07 14.75 2.06
CA HIS A 7 6.79 13.51 2.79
C HIS A 7 5.88 12.58 1.98
N VAL A 8 6.35 11.35 1.78
CA VAL A 8 5.61 10.23 1.18
C VAL A 8 5.28 9.24 2.29
N LEU A 9 4.02 8.95 2.50
CA LEU A 9 3.51 8.03 3.52
C LEU A 9 2.89 6.81 2.86
N ASP A 10 3.26 5.61 3.32
CA ASP A 10 2.61 4.35 2.95
C ASP A 10 1.86 3.79 4.17
N VAL A 11 0.54 3.67 4.06
CA VAL A 11 -0.34 3.16 5.12
C VAL A 11 -0.64 1.69 4.84
N GLY A 12 -0.29 0.82 5.79
CA GLY A 12 -0.28 -0.62 5.59
C GLY A 12 0.97 -1.07 4.82
N CYS A 13 2.12 -0.48 5.14
CA CYS A 13 3.36 -0.63 4.38
C CYS A 13 4.02 -2.02 4.53
N GLY A 14 3.58 -2.84 5.47
CA GLY A 14 4.24 -4.11 5.80
C GLY A 14 5.72 -3.89 6.14
N GLU A 15 6.60 -4.59 5.43
CA GLU A 15 8.06 -4.45 5.55
C GLU A 15 8.65 -3.36 4.61
N GLY A 16 7.80 -2.54 3.98
CA GLY A 16 8.21 -1.38 3.19
C GLY A 16 8.76 -1.71 1.79
N TYR A 17 8.38 -2.82 1.19
CA TYR A 17 8.82 -3.20 -0.17
C TYR A 17 8.53 -2.09 -1.18
N LEU A 18 7.29 -1.57 -1.21
CA LEU A 18 6.91 -0.51 -2.14
C LEU A 18 7.74 0.76 -1.92
N LEU A 19 7.91 1.18 -0.66
CA LEU A 19 8.68 2.37 -0.32
C LEU A 19 10.13 2.26 -0.79
N ARG A 20 10.78 1.11 -0.60
CA ARG A 20 12.15 0.89 -1.10
C ARG A 20 12.22 0.96 -2.63
N ARG A 21 11.22 0.41 -3.33
CA ARG A 21 11.15 0.49 -4.80
C ARG A 21 10.98 1.92 -5.28
N LEU A 22 10.10 2.68 -4.64
CA LEU A 22 9.87 4.09 -4.95
C LEU A 22 11.11 4.95 -4.66
N GLN A 23 11.76 4.73 -3.53
CA GLN A 23 13.00 5.41 -3.17
C GLN A 23 14.10 5.17 -4.23
N THR A 24 14.30 3.91 -4.62
CA THR A 24 15.26 3.55 -5.67
C THR A 24 14.94 4.25 -6.98
N ALA A 25 13.67 4.27 -7.38
CA ALA A 25 13.22 4.94 -8.61
C ALA A 25 13.40 6.46 -8.54
N ALA A 26 13.13 7.08 -7.39
CA ALA A 26 13.31 8.52 -7.17
C ALA A 26 14.79 8.92 -7.30
N VAL A 27 15.70 8.14 -6.71
CA VAL A 27 17.15 8.36 -6.81
C VAL A 27 17.64 8.23 -8.26
N ALA A 28 17.14 7.23 -8.99
CA ALA A 28 17.52 6.99 -10.39
C ALA A 28 17.05 8.11 -11.34
N GLN A 29 15.99 8.84 -11.00
CA GLN A 29 15.45 9.95 -11.80
C GLN A 29 16.06 11.32 -11.45
N GLY A 30 16.75 11.43 -10.33
CA GLY A 30 17.51 12.61 -9.92
C GLY A 30 18.77 12.74 -10.78
N GLY A 31 18.59 13.17 -12.04
CA GLY A 31 19.70 13.38 -12.98
C GLY A 31 20.66 14.50 -12.55
N ASN A 32 21.78 14.60 -13.24
CA ASN A 32 22.93 15.50 -13.07
C ASN A 32 22.65 17.04 -13.04
N ASP A 33 21.39 17.45 -12.89
CA ASP A 33 21.06 18.87 -12.79
C ASP A 33 21.35 19.39 -11.38
N ALA A 34 22.28 20.32 -11.31
CA ALA A 34 22.92 20.90 -10.14
C ALA A 34 22.00 21.76 -9.23
N GLN A 35 20.71 21.43 -9.13
CA GLN A 35 19.85 21.97 -8.08
C GLN A 35 19.54 20.86 -7.07
N PRO A 36 19.61 21.14 -5.75
CA PRO A 36 19.17 20.18 -4.75
C PRO A 36 17.67 20.01 -4.88
N THR A 37 17.27 19.03 -5.71
CA THR A 37 15.88 18.55 -5.74
C THR A 37 15.51 18.17 -4.30
N ARG A 38 14.41 18.72 -3.79
CA ARG A 38 13.89 18.35 -2.47
C ARG A 38 13.67 16.85 -2.47
N VAL A 39 14.56 16.13 -1.80
CA VAL A 39 14.51 14.66 -1.73
C VAL A 39 13.26 14.26 -0.98
N ALA A 40 12.46 13.39 -1.58
CA ALA A 40 11.32 12.81 -0.89
C ALA A 40 11.76 12.07 0.39
N GLN A 41 11.03 12.28 1.47
CA GLN A 41 11.20 11.55 2.72
C GLN A 41 10.14 10.47 2.82
N PHE A 42 10.56 9.22 2.94
CA PHE A 42 9.67 8.07 2.92
C PHE A 42 9.34 7.58 4.33
N HIS A 43 8.07 7.34 4.58
CA HIS A 43 7.54 6.92 5.86
C HIS A 43 6.58 5.75 5.67
N GLY A 44 6.72 4.71 6.49
CA GLY A 44 5.82 3.57 6.51
C GLY A 44 5.09 3.46 7.85
N VAL A 45 3.79 3.24 7.80
CA VAL A 45 2.97 2.92 8.98
C VAL A 45 2.28 1.58 8.76
N ASP A 46 2.47 0.67 9.70
CA ASP A 46 1.77 -0.63 9.70
C ASP A 46 1.39 -1.04 11.13
N ILE A 47 0.37 -1.86 11.28
CA ILE A 47 -0.02 -2.43 12.57
C ILE A 47 0.95 -3.54 12.99
N SER A 48 1.64 -4.15 12.03
CA SER A 48 2.63 -5.21 12.26
C SER A 48 3.94 -4.65 12.80
N ARG A 49 4.22 -4.93 14.07
CA ARG A 49 5.52 -4.60 14.68
C ARG A 49 6.68 -5.31 13.99
N GLU A 50 6.46 -6.55 13.53
CA GLU A 50 7.50 -7.32 12.85
C GLU A 50 7.77 -6.78 11.46
N GLY A 51 6.73 -6.44 10.69
CA GLY A 51 6.88 -5.77 9.40
C GLY A 51 7.72 -4.49 9.52
N GLY A 52 7.37 -3.61 10.46
CA GLY A 52 8.12 -2.39 10.72
C GLY A 52 9.57 -2.62 11.11
N ARG A 53 9.86 -3.65 11.95
CA ARG A 53 11.23 -4.04 12.31
C ARG A 53 12.04 -4.54 11.11
N MET A 54 11.41 -5.37 10.27
CA MET A 54 12.06 -5.88 9.06
C MET A 54 12.39 -4.73 8.11
N GLY A 55 11.44 -3.83 7.86
CA GLY A 55 11.63 -2.66 7.02
C GLY A 55 12.77 -1.76 7.52
N ALA A 56 12.79 -1.45 8.81
CA ALA A 56 13.83 -0.62 9.43
C ALA A 56 15.24 -1.24 9.34
N ARG A 57 15.36 -2.56 9.35
CA ARG A 57 16.64 -3.25 9.13
C ARG A 57 17.11 -3.22 7.66
N MET A 58 16.17 -3.11 6.72
CA MET A 58 16.45 -3.15 5.29
C MET A 58 16.77 -1.76 4.71
N SER A 59 16.36 -0.68 5.36
CA SER A 59 16.62 0.69 4.90
C SER A 59 16.66 1.66 6.07
N GLU A 60 17.79 2.35 6.23
CA GLU A 60 17.94 3.44 7.20
C GLU A 60 17.33 4.76 6.72
N ALA A 61 17.03 4.85 5.43
CA ALA A 61 16.51 6.07 4.81
C ALA A 61 14.97 6.11 4.76
N ILE A 62 14.29 5.09 5.30
CA ILE A 62 12.83 5.03 5.43
C ILE A 62 12.49 4.96 6.91
N ALA A 63 11.66 5.88 7.37
CA ALA A 63 11.18 5.86 8.75
C ALA A 63 9.95 4.95 8.87
N PHE A 64 9.96 4.02 9.83
CA PHE A 64 8.83 3.12 10.10
C PHE A 64 8.23 3.40 11.47
N ALA A 65 6.91 3.39 11.53
CA ALA A 65 6.15 3.49 12.76
C ALA A 65 5.09 2.36 12.85
N VAL A 66 4.89 1.84 14.05
CA VAL A 66 3.76 0.96 14.34
C VAL A 66 2.56 1.83 14.63
N GLY A 67 1.49 1.67 13.86
CA GLY A 67 0.30 2.51 13.99
C GLY A 67 -0.94 1.89 13.37
N ASN A 68 -2.07 2.49 13.69
CA ASN A 68 -3.37 2.08 13.16
C ASN A 68 -3.76 3.03 12.02
N ALA A 69 -4.22 2.48 10.88
CA ALA A 69 -4.69 3.25 9.73
C ALA A 69 -5.88 4.19 10.04
N TYR A 70 -6.63 3.91 11.11
CA TYR A 70 -7.73 4.75 11.58
C TYR A 70 -7.29 5.87 12.52
N ARG A 71 -6.02 5.87 12.95
CA ARG A 71 -5.39 6.90 13.77
C ARG A 71 -3.89 6.88 13.53
N LEU A 72 -3.47 7.62 12.51
CA LEU A 72 -2.08 7.64 12.05
C LEU A 72 -1.19 8.45 13.00
N PRO A 73 0.00 7.95 13.39
CA PRO A 73 0.98 8.69 14.18
C PRO A 73 1.73 9.70 13.32
N VAL A 74 0.99 10.51 12.57
CA VAL A 74 1.52 11.46 11.58
C VAL A 74 0.89 12.83 11.84
N GLN A 75 1.69 13.88 11.71
CA GLN A 75 1.24 15.27 11.87
C GLN A 75 0.20 15.63 10.79
N ALA A 76 -0.76 16.48 11.14
CA ALA A 76 -1.70 17.04 10.18
C ALA A 76 -0.97 17.89 9.13
N ASP A 77 -1.55 17.97 7.94
CA ASP A 77 -1.10 18.83 6.83
C ASP A 77 0.39 18.66 6.45
N SER A 78 0.94 17.44 6.60
CA SER A 78 2.38 17.20 6.43
C SER A 78 2.73 16.32 5.24
N VAL A 79 1.80 15.52 4.72
CA VAL A 79 2.06 14.49 3.71
C VAL A 79 1.70 15.00 2.31
N ARG A 80 2.62 14.87 1.36
CA ARG A 80 2.40 15.23 -0.05
C ARG A 80 1.79 14.08 -0.87
N LEU A 81 2.23 12.86 -0.56
CA LEU A 81 1.71 11.65 -1.22
C LEU A 81 1.42 10.59 -0.15
N CYS A 82 0.17 10.21 -0.04
CA CYS A 82 -0.26 9.10 0.79
C CYS A 82 -0.56 7.89 -0.11
N LEU A 83 0.07 6.78 0.18
CA LEU A 83 -0.12 5.51 -0.51
C LEU A 83 -0.95 4.58 0.38
N VAL A 84 -1.92 3.90 -0.21
CA VAL A 84 -2.68 2.83 0.45
C VAL A 84 -2.83 1.69 -0.54
N MET A 85 -2.08 0.61 -0.34
CA MET A 85 -2.10 -0.53 -1.23
C MET A 85 -2.75 -1.74 -0.54
N MET A 86 -3.94 -2.13 -1.00
CA MET A 86 -4.68 -3.31 -0.49
C MET A 86 -4.82 -3.31 1.05
N ALA A 87 -4.83 -2.13 1.68
CA ALA A 87 -4.86 -1.96 3.13
C ALA A 87 -6.14 -1.24 3.59
N PRO A 88 -6.54 -1.41 4.86
CA PRO A 88 -7.59 -0.61 5.47
C PRO A 88 -7.23 0.87 5.46
N ARG A 89 -8.24 1.73 5.38
CA ARG A 89 -8.06 3.18 5.40
C ARG A 89 -9.26 3.89 6.02
N GLU A 90 -8.99 5.05 6.60
CA GLU A 90 -10.01 6.00 7.06
C GLU A 90 -9.83 7.32 6.32
N GLY A 91 -10.86 7.72 5.56
CA GLY A 91 -10.79 8.89 4.68
C GLY A 91 -10.52 10.19 5.45
N ALA A 92 -11.21 10.40 6.56
CA ALA A 92 -11.02 11.58 7.40
C ALA A 92 -9.60 11.68 7.97
N GLU A 93 -9.01 10.54 8.36
CA GLU A 93 -7.66 10.51 8.89
C GLU A 93 -6.60 10.74 7.81
N ILE A 94 -6.80 10.19 6.61
CA ILE A 94 -5.94 10.48 5.46
C ILE A 94 -6.04 11.95 5.07
N GLN A 95 -7.25 12.52 5.04
CA GLN A 95 -7.45 13.94 4.78
C GLN A 95 -6.73 14.82 5.82
N ARG A 96 -6.76 14.44 7.08
CA ARG A 96 -6.06 15.16 8.15
C ARG A 96 -4.55 15.24 7.94
N VAL A 97 -3.91 14.14 7.51
CA VAL A 97 -2.45 14.10 7.35
C VAL A 97 -1.96 14.66 6.02
N LEU A 98 -2.79 14.67 4.99
CA LEU A 98 -2.44 15.23 3.69
C LEU A 98 -2.34 16.76 3.74
N ALA A 99 -1.31 17.30 3.12
CA ALA A 99 -1.21 18.74 2.82
C ALA A 99 -2.32 19.16 1.85
N ALA A 100 -2.61 20.45 1.75
CA ALA A 100 -3.73 20.98 0.96
C ALA A 100 -3.69 20.58 -0.53
N ASP A 101 -2.51 20.37 -1.08
CA ASP A 101 -2.24 19.92 -2.45
C ASP A 101 -1.71 18.47 -2.49
N GLY A 102 -1.90 17.73 -1.41
CA GLY A 102 -1.50 16.34 -1.26
C GLY A 102 -2.36 15.40 -2.10
N ILE A 103 -1.78 14.28 -2.48
CA ILE A 103 -2.42 13.24 -3.30
C ILE A 103 -2.56 11.95 -2.50
N LEU A 104 -3.74 11.34 -2.59
CA LEU A 104 -3.98 9.98 -2.15
C LEU A 104 -3.92 9.05 -3.36
N LEU A 105 -3.02 8.08 -3.34
CA LEU A 105 -2.97 6.99 -4.30
C LEU A 105 -3.43 5.70 -3.64
N CYS A 106 -4.56 5.17 -4.08
CA CYS A 106 -5.12 3.91 -3.60
C CYS A 106 -4.99 2.82 -4.65
N VAL A 107 -4.54 1.64 -4.23
CA VAL A 107 -4.68 0.40 -5.02
C VAL A 107 -5.66 -0.50 -4.29
N THR A 108 -6.74 -0.83 -4.97
CA THR A 108 -7.83 -1.65 -4.44
C THR A 108 -8.06 -2.87 -5.31
N PRO A 109 -8.59 -3.97 -4.77
CA PRO A 109 -8.90 -5.14 -5.57
C PRO A 109 -9.97 -4.79 -6.61
N GLY A 110 -9.68 -5.02 -7.88
CA GLY A 110 -10.68 -4.98 -8.94
C GLY A 110 -11.65 -6.15 -8.84
N GLU A 111 -12.75 -6.09 -9.58
CA GLU A 111 -13.82 -7.09 -9.55
C GLU A 111 -13.31 -8.53 -9.72
N GLY A 112 -12.39 -8.74 -10.67
CA GLY A 112 -11.79 -10.04 -10.99
C GLY A 112 -10.56 -10.41 -10.15
N HIS A 113 -10.16 -9.60 -9.15
CA HIS A 113 -8.96 -9.84 -8.37
C HIS A 113 -8.98 -11.21 -7.69
N LEU A 114 -7.96 -12.05 -8.00
CA LEU A 114 -7.83 -13.42 -7.50
C LEU A 114 -9.08 -14.28 -7.66
N ALA A 115 -9.90 -14.04 -8.70
CA ALA A 115 -11.21 -14.69 -8.86
C ALA A 115 -11.15 -16.23 -8.82
N ASN A 116 -10.15 -16.83 -9.49
CA ASN A 116 -9.99 -18.29 -9.48
C ASN A 116 -9.57 -18.80 -8.10
N PHE A 117 -8.71 -18.06 -7.41
CA PHE A 117 -8.28 -18.41 -6.06
C PHE A 117 -9.43 -18.32 -5.06
N ARG A 118 -10.26 -17.27 -5.15
CA ARG A 118 -11.46 -17.14 -4.30
C ARG A 118 -12.46 -18.27 -4.48
N LYS A 119 -12.61 -18.80 -5.70
CA LYS A 119 -13.48 -19.97 -5.96
C LYS A 119 -13.01 -21.25 -5.28
N LEU A 120 -11.72 -21.35 -4.94
CA LEU A 120 -11.20 -22.49 -4.17
C LEU A 120 -11.49 -22.36 -2.66
N VAL A 121 -11.69 -21.12 -2.20
CA VAL A 121 -11.88 -20.83 -0.77
C VAL A 121 -13.35 -20.67 -0.40
N TYR A 122 -14.16 -20.13 -1.31
CA TYR A 122 -15.57 -19.81 -1.08
C TYR A 122 -16.48 -20.56 -2.03
N ASN A 123 -17.53 -21.21 -1.50
CA ASN A 123 -18.57 -21.84 -2.31
C ASN A 123 -19.35 -20.82 -3.14
N ASP A 124 -19.50 -19.58 -2.66
CA ASP A 124 -20.13 -18.45 -3.35
C ASP A 124 -19.13 -17.28 -3.41
N ALA A 125 -18.18 -17.36 -4.34
CA ALA A 125 -17.16 -16.34 -4.53
C ALA A 125 -17.73 -15.12 -5.27
N ARG A 126 -18.24 -14.15 -4.52
CA ARG A 126 -18.78 -12.89 -5.07
C ARG A 126 -17.66 -11.99 -5.61
N PRO A 127 -17.92 -11.21 -6.68
CA PRO A 127 -17.02 -10.16 -7.12
C PRO A 127 -16.69 -9.17 -5.99
N HIS A 128 -15.53 -8.52 -6.07
CA HIS A 128 -15.25 -7.41 -5.17
C HIS A 128 -16.17 -6.24 -5.48
N THR A 129 -16.73 -5.63 -4.45
CA THR A 129 -17.48 -4.39 -4.60
C THR A 129 -16.50 -3.25 -4.88
N PRO A 130 -16.80 -2.37 -5.85
CA PRO A 130 -16.01 -1.16 -6.06
C PRO A 130 -15.86 -0.37 -4.77
N VAL A 131 -14.69 0.18 -4.56
CA VAL A 131 -14.40 0.94 -3.35
C VAL A 131 -14.85 2.37 -3.56
N GLU A 132 -15.67 2.89 -2.64
CA GLU A 132 -16.13 4.27 -2.69
C GLU A 132 -14.98 5.26 -2.46
N VAL A 133 -15.07 6.40 -3.16
CA VAL A 133 -14.16 7.54 -2.95
C VAL A 133 -14.49 8.16 -1.59
N PRO A 134 -13.51 8.32 -0.69
CA PRO A 134 -13.78 8.90 0.61
C PRO A 134 -14.31 10.34 0.50
N ALA A 135 -15.14 10.75 1.45
CA ALA A 135 -15.63 12.13 1.51
C ALA A 135 -14.47 13.13 1.55
N GLY A 136 -14.60 14.23 0.83
CA GLY A 136 -13.56 15.26 0.73
C GLY A 136 -12.47 14.98 -0.34
N PHE A 137 -12.53 13.84 -1.03
CA PHE A 137 -11.66 13.53 -2.16
C PHE A 137 -12.43 13.57 -3.49
N HIS A 138 -11.69 13.84 -4.57
CA HIS A 138 -12.18 13.67 -5.94
C HIS A 138 -11.17 12.87 -6.75
N VAL A 139 -11.66 12.04 -7.65
CA VAL A 139 -10.81 11.22 -8.52
C VAL A 139 -10.18 12.09 -9.59
N VAL A 140 -8.86 12.09 -9.65
CA VAL A 140 -8.07 12.77 -10.70
C VAL A 140 -7.78 11.82 -11.85
N SER A 141 -7.48 10.55 -11.52
CA SER A 141 -7.20 9.49 -12.49
C SER A 141 -7.54 8.14 -11.89
N GLU A 142 -7.99 7.23 -12.73
CA GLU A 142 -8.23 5.83 -12.37
C GLU A 142 -7.73 4.96 -13.52
N GLU A 143 -6.88 3.99 -13.19
CA GLU A 143 -6.29 3.08 -14.18
C GLU A 143 -6.46 1.64 -13.72
N PRO A 144 -7.14 0.78 -14.50
CA PRO A 144 -7.21 -0.64 -14.21
C PRO A 144 -5.87 -1.31 -14.51
N VAL A 145 -5.36 -2.06 -13.52
CA VAL A 145 -4.16 -2.89 -13.69
C VAL A 145 -4.57 -4.36 -13.62
N SER A 146 -4.28 -5.12 -14.68
CA SER A 146 -4.60 -6.54 -14.74
C SER A 146 -3.44 -7.33 -15.33
N PHE A 147 -3.09 -8.42 -14.69
CA PHE A 147 -2.11 -9.37 -15.18
C PHE A 147 -2.43 -10.78 -14.67
N PRO A 148 -2.06 -11.83 -15.42
CA PRO A 148 -2.21 -13.19 -14.95
C PRO A 148 -1.20 -13.51 -13.85
N LEU A 149 -1.67 -14.13 -12.77
CA LEU A 149 -0.81 -14.70 -11.73
C LEU A 149 -0.78 -16.22 -11.88
N ASN A 150 0.37 -16.75 -12.29
CA ASN A 150 0.58 -18.18 -12.47
C ASN A 150 1.31 -18.76 -11.25
N LEU A 151 0.59 -19.49 -10.41
CA LEU A 151 1.15 -20.19 -9.26
C LEU A 151 1.50 -21.61 -9.67
N THR A 152 2.80 -21.93 -9.72
CA THR A 152 3.31 -23.22 -10.23
C THR A 152 3.72 -24.20 -9.14
N SER A 153 3.68 -23.78 -7.87
CA SER A 153 4.04 -24.64 -6.73
C SER A 153 3.06 -24.49 -5.58
N LYS A 154 2.94 -25.55 -4.76
CA LYS A 154 2.16 -25.51 -3.52
C LYS A 154 2.65 -24.42 -2.57
N GLU A 155 3.97 -24.22 -2.53
CA GLU A 155 4.59 -23.18 -1.70
C GLU A 155 4.10 -21.76 -2.11
N SER A 156 4.09 -21.46 -3.40
CA SER A 156 3.61 -20.18 -3.91
C SER A 156 2.13 -19.94 -3.60
N VAL A 157 1.31 -21.00 -3.66
CA VAL A 157 -0.12 -20.95 -3.29
C VAL A 157 -0.25 -20.67 -1.79
N SER A 158 0.52 -21.38 -0.95
CA SER A 158 0.52 -21.19 0.50
C SER A 158 0.96 -19.78 0.88
N GLN A 159 2.03 -19.27 0.27
CA GLN A 159 2.51 -17.90 0.50
C GLN A 159 1.47 -16.85 0.12
N LEU A 160 0.81 -17.00 -1.03
CA LEU A 160 -0.28 -16.09 -1.41
C LEU A 160 -1.43 -16.14 -0.41
N LEU A 161 -1.78 -17.33 0.04
CA LEU A 161 -2.85 -17.51 1.03
C LEU A 161 -2.52 -16.80 2.35
N GLU A 162 -1.26 -16.94 2.83
CA GLU A 162 -0.77 -16.26 4.05
C GLU A 162 -0.83 -14.73 3.95
N MET A 163 -0.71 -14.18 2.75
CA MET A 163 -0.76 -12.74 2.48
C MET A 163 -2.19 -12.19 2.33
N THR A 164 -3.20 -13.07 2.31
CA THR A 164 -4.60 -12.67 2.09
C THR A 164 -5.47 -13.01 3.29
N PRO A 165 -6.62 -12.34 3.47
CA PRO A 165 -7.58 -12.71 4.52
C PRO A 165 -8.25 -14.07 4.26
N TYR A 166 -8.07 -14.67 3.09
CA TYR A 166 -8.71 -15.94 2.72
C TYR A 166 -8.28 -17.12 3.59
N LYS A 167 -7.06 -17.09 4.14
CA LYS A 167 -6.57 -18.07 5.09
C LYS A 167 -7.56 -18.36 6.23
N TRP A 168 -8.23 -17.33 6.72
CA TRP A 168 -9.15 -17.45 7.86
C TRP A 168 -10.50 -18.07 7.51
N HIS A 169 -10.74 -18.33 6.23
CA HIS A 169 -11.98 -18.89 5.70
C HIS A 169 -11.81 -20.28 5.07
N MET A 170 -10.58 -20.79 5.05
CA MET A 170 -10.32 -22.16 4.56
C MET A 170 -10.48 -23.17 5.69
N ASP A 171 -11.01 -24.34 5.30
CA ASP A 171 -11.00 -25.50 6.17
C ASP A 171 -9.54 -25.95 6.42
N PRO A 172 -9.11 -26.15 7.66
CA PRO A 172 -7.76 -26.61 8.00
C PRO A 172 -7.37 -27.93 7.30
N GLU A 173 -8.33 -28.76 6.93
CA GLU A 173 -8.10 -30.04 6.22
C GLU A 173 -7.81 -29.84 4.71
N THR A 174 -7.98 -28.63 4.18
CA THR A 174 -7.78 -28.32 2.75
C THR A 174 -6.34 -27.84 2.44
N TYR A 175 -5.48 -27.75 3.44
CA TYR A 175 -4.07 -27.36 3.35
C TYR A 175 -3.15 -28.47 2.86
#